data_34d517c53c720114e8e0b9961bf01805
#
_entry.id   34d517c53c720114e8e0b9961bf01805
#
_cell.length_a   1.000
_cell.length_b   1.000
_cell.length_c   1.000
_cell.angle_alpha   90.00
_cell.angle_beta   90.00
_cell.angle_gamma   90.00
#
_symmetry.space_group_name_H-M   'P 1'
#
loop_
_entity.id
_entity.type
_entity.pdbx_description
1 polymer ?
#
loop_
_entity_poly.entity_id
_entity_poly.type
_entity_poly.pdbx_seq_one_letter_code
_entity_poly.pdbx_strand_id
1 'polypeptide(L)'
;MNTKTQELTRAELEIMQILWRLEKGFVNDILEAMPAPKLAYNTVSTIVRILEKKGFVEHRAYGKSHEYYPLILREEYTSRFMTGVLNSFFGGSIGNMVSFLSHDKGITVSEADEIIKMLQNKK
;
A
#
# COMPACT_ATOMS: atom_id res chain seq x y z
N MET A 1 16.38 0.12 -11.55
CA MET A 1 15.84 0.13 -11.33
C MET A 1 15.02 -0.14 -11.05
N ASN A 2 14.65 -0.45 -10.95
CA ASN A 2 13.79 -0.65 -10.72
C ASN A 2 13.16 -0.50 -10.06
N THR A 3 13.17 -0.02 -9.86
CA THR A 3 12.52 0.16 -9.27
C THR A 3 11.49 0.10 -9.42
N LYS A 4 11.40 -0.11 -9.82
CA LYS A 4 10.26 -0.21 -9.99
C LYS A 4 9.48 -0.43 -8.98
N THR A 5 8.83 0.04 -9.07
CA THR A 5 7.80 -0.08 -8.13
C THR A 5 7.49 -1.50 -7.92
N GLN A 6 7.68 -1.94 -6.76
CA GLN A 6 7.35 -3.29 -6.42
C GLN A 6 5.93 -3.34 -5.91
N GLU A 7 5.18 -4.28 -6.45
CA GLU A 7 3.87 -4.53 -5.90
C GLU A 7 4.00 -5.31 -4.63
N LEU A 8 3.15 -4.97 -3.68
CA LEU A 8 3.10 -5.70 -2.42
C LEU A 8 2.23 -6.92 -2.58
N THR A 9 2.63 -8.01 -1.95
CA THR A 9 1.74 -9.16 -1.84
C THR A 9 0.56 -8.78 -0.95
N ARG A 10 -0.47 -9.64 -0.95
CA ARG A 10 -1.64 -9.36 -0.13
C ARG A 10 -1.27 -9.23 1.33
N ALA A 11 -0.45 -10.15 1.84
CA ALA A 11 -0.06 -10.09 3.25
C ALA A 11 0.80 -8.87 3.55
N GLU A 12 1.70 -8.52 2.62
CA GLU A 12 2.51 -7.33 2.78
C GLU A 12 1.66 -6.07 2.82
N LEU A 13 0.68 -6.00 1.92
CA LEU A 13 -0.20 -4.84 1.89
C LEU A 13 -1.01 -4.72 3.17
N GLU A 14 -1.50 -5.85 3.67
CA GLU A 14 -2.27 -5.83 4.90
C GLU A 14 -1.44 -5.25 6.04
N ILE A 15 -0.20 -5.67 6.14
CA ILE A 15 0.68 -5.17 7.20
C ILE A 15 1.01 -3.70 6.98
N MET A 16 1.28 -3.31 5.72
CA MET A 16 1.55 -1.90 5.46
C MET A 16 0.35 -1.03 5.79
N GLN A 17 -0.87 -1.48 5.50
CA GLN A 17 -2.04 -0.68 5.83
C GLN A 17 -2.19 -0.49 7.33
N ILE A 18 -1.81 -1.49 8.10
CA ILE A 18 -1.82 -1.34 9.56
C ILE A 18 -0.76 -0.33 9.98
N LEU A 19 0.45 -0.45 9.44
CA LEU A 19 1.52 0.48 9.82
C LEU A 19 1.23 1.90 9.37
N TRP A 20 0.62 2.06 8.20
CA TRP A 20 0.22 3.41 7.78
C TRP A 20 -0.78 4.02 8.75
N ARG A 21 -1.70 3.21 9.28
CA ARG A 21 -2.69 3.70 10.22
C ARG A 21 -2.08 3.97 11.59
N LEU A 22 -1.23 3.07 12.06
CA LEU A 22 -0.61 3.22 13.38
C LEU A 22 0.55 4.21 13.36
N GLU A 23 1.14 4.42 12.20
CA GLU A 23 2.32 5.24 11.96
C GLU A 23 3.61 4.58 12.39
N LYS A 24 3.57 3.70 13.37
CA LYS A 24 4.70 2.87 13.78
C LYS A 24 4.20 1.79 14.70
N GLY A 25 4.97 0.73 14.84
CA GLY A 25 4.57 -0.32 15.75
C GLY A 25 5.55 -1.46 15.82
N PHE A 26 5.52 -2.12 16.95
CA PHE A 26 6.20 -3.40 17.12
C PHE A 26 5.35 -4.49 16.49
N VAL A 27 5.94 -5.69 16.32
CA VAL A 27 5.20 -6.79 15.72
C VAL A 27 3.93 -7.08 16.51
N ASN A 28 3.99 -6.99 17.84
CA ASN A 28 2.80 -7.22 18.66
C ASN A 28 1.73 -6.17 18.42
N ASP A 29 2.13 -4.93 18.17
CA ASP A 29 1.16 -3.89 17.86
C ASP A 29 0.44 -4.19 16.54
N ILE A 30 1.19 -4.67 15.57
CA ILE A 30 0.62 -5.01 14.28
C ILE A 30 -0.37 -6.16 14.44
N LEU A 31 0.03 -7.17 15.21
CA LEU A 31 -0.86 -8.31 15.44
C LEU A 31 -2.13 -7.90 16.14
N GLU A 32 -2.01 -7.02 17.13
CA GLU A 32 -3.18 -6.57 17.86
C GLU A 32 -4.16 -5.83 16.97
N ALA A 33 -3.65 -5.07 16.01
CA ALA A 33 -4.49 -4.30 15.10
C ALA A 33 -5.04 -5.13 13.96
N MET A 34 -4.55 -6.35 13.79
CA MET A 34 -4.92 -7.19 12.65
C MET A 34 -6.28 -7.82 12.86
N PRO A 35 -7.14 -7.82 11.85
CA PRO A 35 -8.43 -8.52 11.97
C PRO A 35 -8.23 -10.03 11.95
N ALA A 36 -9.18 -10.73 12.54
CA ALA A 36 -9.16 -12.19 12.53
C ALA A 36 -9.50 -12.69 11.13
N PRO A 37 -8.92 -13.79 10.69
CA PRO A 37 -7.93 -14.60 11.42
C PRO A 37 -6.55 -13.93 11.35
N LYS A 38 -5.87 -13.94 12.47
CA LYS A 38 -4.57 -13.29 12.57
C LYS A 38 -3.48 -14.21 12.09
N LEU A 39 -2.43 -13.61 11.52
CA LEU A 39 -1.23 -14.37 11.17
C LEU A 39 -0.45 -14.67 12.45
N ALA A 40 0.43 -15.66 12.35
CA ALA A 40 1.30 -15.99 13.46
C ALA A 40 2.34 -14.91 13.66
N TYR A 41 2.83 -14.78 14.89
CA TYR A 41 3.85 -13.79 15.21
C TYR A 41 5.06 -13.92 14.28
N ASN A 42 5.56 -15.15 14.12
CA ASN A 42 6.75 -15.34 13.29
C ASN A 42 6.50 -14.98 11.84
N THR A 43 5.28 -15.20 11.36
CA THR A 43 4.94 -14.83 10.00
C THR A 43 4.98 -13.33 9.83
N VAL A 44 4.37 -12.59 10.75
CA VAL A 44 4.39 -11.13 10.68
C VAL A 44 5.82 -10.62 10.79
N SER A 45 6.59 -11.19 11.71
CA SER A 45 7.98 -10.80 11.88
C SER A 45 8.78 -10.98 10.60
N THR A 46 8.57 -12.10 9.91
CA THR A 46 9.25 -12.35 8.65
C THR A 46 8.83 -11.35 7.58
N ILE A 47 7.53 -11.06 7.51
CA ILE A 47 7.02 -10.16 6.48
C ILE A 47 7.55 -8.74 6.67
N VAL A 48 7.61 -8.25 7.92
CA VAL A 48 8.11 -6.89 8.10
C VAL A 48 9.60 -6.81 7.76
N ARG A 49 10.36 -7.89 7.97
CA ARG A 49 11.76 -7.89 7.57
C ARG A 49 11.90 -7.90 6.06
N ILE A 50 10.99 -8.57 5.37
CA ILE A 50 10.98 -8.53 3.91
C ILE A 50 10.63 -7.13 3.44
N LEU A 51 9.64 -6.49 4.08
CA LEU A 51 9.29 -5.12 3.74
C LEU A 51 10.44 -4.17 3.98
N GLU A 52 11.20 -4.40 5.02
CA GLU A 52 12.37 -3.57 5.27
C GLU A 52 13.40 -3.74 4.17
N LYS A 53 13.63 -4.97 3.75
CA LYS A 53 14.54 -5.23 2.65
C LYS A 53 14.09 -4.57 1.37
N LYS A 54 12.79 -4.53 1.14
CA LYS A 54 12.25 -3.90 -0.06
C LYS A 54 12.26 -2.36 0.03
N GLY A 55 12.59 -1.82 1.19
CA GLY A 55 12.63 -0.37 1.34
C GLY A 55 11.31 0.27 1.71
N PHE A 56 10.34 -0.52 2.13
CA PHE A 56 9.02 0.02 2.49
C PHE A 56 8.96 0.48 3.94
N VAL A 57 9.75 -0.14 4.80
CA VAL A 57 9.76 0.21 6.22
C VAL A 57 11.19 0.23 6.72
N GLU A 58 11.35 0.84 7.88
CA GLU A 58 12.59 0.80 8.62
C GLU A 58 12.23 0.60 10.07
N HIS A 59 13.22 0.33 10.91
CA HIS A 59 12.90 0.11 12.31
C HIS A 59 13.85 0.87 13.20
N ARG A 60 13.38 1.12 14.40
CA ARG A 60 14.20 1.62 15.49
C ARG A 60 14.29 0.54 16.55
N ALA A 61 15.50 0.25 16.97
CA ALA A 61 15.71 -0.82 17.93
C ALA A 61 15.51 -0.29 19.35
N TYR A 62 14.82 -1.06 20.15
CA TYR A 62 14.69 -0.84 21.59
C TYR A 62 15.10 -2.14 22.24
N GLY A 63 16.41 -2.25 22.53
CA GLY A 63 16.91 -3.54 22.98
C GLY A 63 16.77 -4.57 21.90
N LYS A 64 16.08 -5.65 22.20
CA LYS A 64 15.84 -6.71 21.23
C LYS A 64 14.54 -6.51 20.47
N SER A 65 13.78 -5.50 20.81
CA SER A 65 12.51 -5.22 20.12
C SER A 65 12.72 -4.17 19.04
N HIS A 66 12.03 -4.37 17.92
CA HIS A 66 12.14 -3.45 16.80
C HIS A 66 10.80 -2.80 16.54
N GLU A 67 10.79 -1.48 16.53
CA GLU A 67 9.60 -0.72 16.20
C GLU A 67 9.69 -0.28 14.75
N TYR A 68 8.79 -0.78 13.91
CA TYR A 68 8.81 -0.53 12.49
C TYR A 68 7.97 0.68 12.14
N TYR A 69 8.38 1.40 11.11
CA TYR A 69 7.63 2.54 10.62
C TYR A 69 7.77 2.64 9.10
N PRO A 70 6.74 3.17 8.42
CA PRO A 70 6.79 3.24 6.96
C PRO A 70 7.79 4.27 6.47
N LEU A 71 8.50 3.93 5.41
CA LEU A 71 9.33 4.87 4.67
C LEU A 71 8.58 5.44 3.47
N ILE A 72 7.62 4.68 2.96
CA ILE A 72 6.83 5.08 1.80
C ILE A 72 5.43 5.39 2.30
N LEU A 73 4.95 6.58 1.97
CA LEU A 73 3.62 6.99 2.40
C LEU A 73 2.55 6.21 1.64
N ARG A 74 1.40 6.04 2.29
CA ARG A 74 0.29 5.33 1.68
C ARG A 74 -0.11 5.97 0.36
N GLU A 75 -0.20 7.29 0.33
CA GLU A 75 -0.59 7.99 -0.87
C GLU A 75 0.43 7.79 -1.98
N GLU A 76 1.69 7.74 -1.62
CA GLU A 76 2.74 7.55 -2.60
C GLU A 76 2.64 6.17 -3.24
N TYR A 77 2.46 5.15 -2.42
CA TYR A 77 2.32 3.81 -2.96
C TYR A 77 1.06 3.68 -3.81
N THR A 78 -0.04 4.22 -3.30
CA THR A 78 -1.31 4.14 -4.02
C THR A 78 -1.20 4.80 -5.39
N SER A 79 -0.58 5.97 -5.42
CA SER A 79 -0.43 6.69 -6.69
C SER A 79 0.38 5.89 -7.68
N ARG A 80 1.49 5.32 -7.24
CA ARG A 80 2.32 4.52 -8.13
C ARG A 80 1.58 3.30 -8.64
N PHE A 81 0.86 2.64 -7.75
CA PHE A 81 0.13 1.45 -8.12
C PHE A 81 -0.94 1.77 -9.14
N MET A 82 -1.72 2.83 -8.89
CA MET A 82 -2.79 3.21 -9.79
C MET A 82 -2.25 3.67 -11.14
N THR A 83 -1.12 4.36 -11.14
CA THR A 83 -0.50 4.75 -12.41
C THR A 83 -0.08 3.53 -13.21
N GLY A 84 0.43 2.50 -12.52
CA GLY A 84 0.78 1.27 -13.19
C GLY A 84 -0.43 0.60 -13.82
N VAL A 85 -1.54 0.57 -13.09
CA VAL A 85 -2.79 0.02 -13.63
C VAL A 85 -3.25 0.83 -14.84
N LEU A 86 -3.19 2.15 -14.70
CA LEU A 86 -3.59 3.04 -15.79
C LEU A 86 -2.80 2.73 -17.05
N ASN A 87 -1.49 2.61 -16.92
CA ASN A 87 -0.64 2.39 -18.08
C ASN A 87 -0.79 0.98 -18.64
N SER A 88 -0.89 0.00 -17.77
CA SER A 88 -0.91 -1.40 -18.22
C SER A 88 -2.23 -1.81 -18.84
N PHE A 89 -3.33 -1.30 -18.31
CA PHE A 89 -4.65 -1.79 -18.71
C PHE A 89 -5.43 -0.77 -19.52
N PHE A 90 -5.05 0.51 -19.46
CA PHE A 90 -5.84 1.56 -20.11
C PHE A 90 -4.98 2.44 -21.02
N GLY A 91 -3.78 1.98 -21.33
CA GLY A 91 -2.92 2.72 -22.25
C GLY A 91 -2.61 4.13 -21.81
N GLY A 92 -2.62 4.38 -20.53
CA GLY A 92 -2.35 5.71 -19.98
C GLY A 92 -3.54 6.65 -20.04
N SER A 93 -4.71 6.17 -20.45
CA SER A 93 -5.87 7.04 -20.64
C SER A 93 -6.75 7.03 -19.39
N ILE A 94 -6.78 8.16 -18.69
CA ILE A 94 -7.66 8.32 -17.54
C ILE A 94 -9.11 8.20 -17.98
N GLY A 95 -9.44 8.74 -19.17
CA GLY A 95 -10.80 8.63 -19.67
C GLY A 95 -11.24 7.19 -19.86
N ASN A 96 -10.35 6.35 -20.38
CA ASN A 96 -10.69 4.94 -20.55
C ASN A 96 -10.89 4.25 -19.22
N MET A 97 -10.05 4.57 -18.23
CA MET A 97 -10.20 3.98 -16.92
C MET A 97 -11.53 4.37 -16.28
N VAL A 98 -11.86 5.65 -16.34
CA VAL A 98 -13.11 6.15 -15.75
C VAL A 98 -14.31 5.51 -16.47
N SER A 99 -14.23 5.41 -17.78
CA SER A 99 -15.31 4.80 -18.56
C SER A 99 -15.53 3.34 -18.15
N PHE A 100 -14.43 2.61 -18.00
CA PHE A 100 -14.52 1.23 -17.57
C PHE A 100 -15.18 1.12 -16.20
N LEU A 101 -14.75 1.96 -15.25
CA LEU A 101 -15.31 1.93 -13.91
C LEU A 101 -16.77 2.33 -13.89
N SER A 102 -17.15 3.30 -14.74
CA SER A 102 -18.54 3.72 -14.81
C SER A 102 -19.44 2.59 -15.29
N HIS A 103 -18.99 1.84 -16.29
CA HIS A 103 -19.78 0.75 -16.84
C HIS A 103 -19.83 -0.43 -15.91
N ASP A 104 -18.68 -0.85 -15.40
CA ASP A 104 -18.58 -2.10 -14.64
C ASP A 104 -18.95 -1.93 -13.18
N LYS A 105 -18.60 -0.78 -12.60
CA LYS A 105 -18.74 -0.60 -11.16
C LYS A 105 -19.76 0.45 -10.78
N GLY A 106 -20.31 1.18 -11.76
CA GLY A 106 -21.33 2.17 -11.47
C GLY A 106 -20.87 3.30 -10.60
N ILE A 107 -19.64 3.78 -10.79
CA ILE A 107 -19.14 4.87 -9.97
C ILE A 107 -19.89 6.15 -10.27
N THR A 108 -19.97 7.01 -9.26
CA THR A 108 -20.61 8.31 -9.42
C THR A 108 -19.67 9.31 -10.05
N VAL A 109 -20.24 10.44 -10.49
CA VAL A 109 -19.42 11.53 -11.02
C VAL A 109 -18.42 12.00 -9.97
N SER A 110 -18.86 12.09 -8.72
CA SER A 110 -17.98 12.52 -7.64
C SER A 110 -16.79 11.56 -7.48
N GLU A 111 -17.06 10.27 -7.52
CA GLU A 111 -15.99 9.28 -7.41
C GLU A 111 -15.05 9.34 -8.60
N ALA A 112 -15.60 9.57 -9.80
CA ALA A 112 -14.76 9.70 -10.98
C ALA A 112 -13.85 10.92 -10.86
N ASP A 113 -14.37 12.02 -10.36
CA ASP A 113 -13.56 13.21 -10.14
C ASP A 113 -12.42 12.95 -9.16
N GLU A 114 -12.69 12.20 -8.11
CA GLU A 114 -11.66 11.89 -7.12
C GLU A 114 -10.54 11.06 -7.76
N ILE A 115 -10.92 10.09 -8.58
CA ILE A 115 -9.92 9.27 -9.24
C ILE A 115 -9.05 10.14 -10.16
N ILE A 116 -9.69 11.00 -10.94
CA ILE A 116 -8.97 11.86 -11.86
C ILE A 116 -8.01 12.76 -11.10
N LYS A 117 -8.46 13.36 -10.01
CA LYS A 117 -7.61 14.24 -9.23
C LYS A 117 -6.43 13.50 -8.64
N MET A 118 -6.67 12.30 -8.16
CA MET A 118 -5.61 11.49 -7.58
C MET A 118 -4.50 11.23 -8.59
N LEU A 119 -4.89 10.92 -9.82
CA LEU A 119 -3.92 10.61 -10.87
C LEU A 119 -3.22 11.85 -11.40
N GLN A 120 -3.93 12.97 -11.48
CA GLN A 120 -3.36 14.20 -12.02
C GLN A 120 -2.46 14.92 -11.03
N ASN A 121 -2.72 14.76 -9.74
CA ASN A 121 -1.92 15.46 -8.73
C ASN A 121 -0.64 14.71 -8.39
N LYS A 122 -0.44 13.57 -8.99
CA LYS A 122 0.76 12.78 -8.74
C LYS A 122 1.98 13.51 -9.31
N LYS A 123 3.05 13.44 -8.59
CA LYS A 123 4.32 14.00 -9.05
C LYS A 123 5.32 12.94 -9.37
#